data_a6ae05b5fd5e1b8723b95976a8339588
#
_entry.id   a6ae05b5fd5e1b8723b95976a8339588
#
_cell.length_a   1.000
_cell.length_b   1.000
_cell.length_c   1.000
_cell.angle_alpha   90.00
_cell.angle_beta   90.00
_cell.angle_gamma   90.00
#
_symmetry.space_group_name_H-M   'P 1'
#
loop_
_entity.id
_entity.type
_entity.pdbx_description
1 polymer ?
#
loop_
_entity_poly.entity_id
_entity_poly.type
_entity_poly.pdbx_seq_one_letter_code
_entity_poly.pdbx_strand_id
1 'polypeptide(L)'
;MHNSNADRGKENKGIQIVMKGDVRKKNDGCFQVRSQSNKDAWYDVIWKKDRWSCSCMDYRKSGNKCKHVFAIRYFLMLERIKLNSECLAEENHCPLCKQTNHVIKRGVRINRSGLLQRYYCKICDRRFTGRPVGFEGMKNRADIIATSLDLYFRGLSLRQVVEHLEIAYKVKVSHGTIYYWIKKYVKLVSEYTQGLMVGTSERWHADETVLKVNGRHMVLWSLLDGKTRFLIATHISQRRGEDDASALLSEGMKTSEEQPLEVVTDGLGSYDNAIKKEIGASPEKPVIHLQGPLSMGLNNKMERMNGTIKSRTKTMAGLYDEASTTTFIEGFKAYYNFVRPHMALNMTPAMMIGVANEKYDWMSLIKKSVKPIKHRKKN
;
A
#
# COMPACT_ATOMS: atom_id res chain seq x y z
N MET A 1 18.62 15.94 -12.00
CA MET A 1 18.86 14.61 -11.39
C MET A 1 19.49 14.82 -10.02
N HIS A 2 18.70 14.94 -8.91
CA HIS A 2 19.30 15.11 -7.59
C HIS A 2 18.46 14.45 -6.49
N ASN A 3 19.13 13.57 -5.76
CA ASN A 3 18.90 13.17 -4.37
C ASN A 3 17.70 12.30 -4.00
N SER A 4 17.53 11.15 -4.61
CA SER A 4 16.56 10.16 -4.14
C SER A 4 16.92 9.48 -2.79
N ASN A 5 18.21 9.35 -2.47
CA ASN A 5 18.65 8.71 -1.22
C ASN A 5 18.62 9.65 0.00
N ALA A 6 18.93 10.94 -0.18
CA ALA A 6 18.87 11.93 0.90
C ALA A 6 17.44 12.22 1.34
N ASP A 7 16.48 12.25 0.40
CA ASP A 7 15.05 12.47 0.71
C ASP A 7 14.44 11.29 1.49
N ARG A 8 14.84 10.05 1.19
CA ARG A 8 14.40 8.85 1.94
C ARG A 8 14.87 8.86 3.39
N GLY A 9 16.11 9.28 3.63
CA GLY A 9 16.62 9.41 5.00
C GLY A 9 15.86 10.48 5.81
N LYS A 10 15.46 11.57 5.16
CA LYS A 10 14.67 12.64 5.77
C LYS A 10 13.22 12.22 6.01
N GLU A 11 12.63 11.45 5.11
CA GLU A 11 11.28 10.89 5.23
C GLU A 11 11.18 9.94 6.43
N ASN A 12 12.12 8.99 6.57
CA ASN A 12 12.17 8.07 7.71
C ASN A 12 12.33 8.81 9.05
N LYS A 13 13.18 9.84 9.10
CA LYS A 13 13.32 10.69 10.28
C LYS A 13 12.03 11.48 10.57
N GLY A 14 11.31 11.91 9.54
CA GLY A 14 10.00 12.56 9.67
C GLY A 14 8.96 11.65 10.32
N ILE A 15 8.89 10.40 9.89
CA ILE A 15 8.02 9.37 10.48
C ILE A 15 8.34 9.17 11.96
N GLN A 16 9.62 9.03 12.33
CA GLN A 16 10.04 8.87 13.72
C GLN A 16 9.64 10.04 14.60
N ILE A 17 9.68 11.27 14.09
CA ILE A 17 9.23 12.49 14.83
C ILE A 17 7.74 12.37 15.16
N VAL A 18 6.91 12.00 14.20
CA VAL A 18 5.46 11.85 14.42
C VAL A 18 5.16 10.73 15.40
N MET A 19 5.89 9.62 15.30
CA MET A 19 5.74 8.48 16.22
C MET A 19 6.05 8.82 17.68
N LYS A 20 7.00 9.73 17.92
CA LYS A 20 7.34 10.22 19.25
C LYS A 20 6.34 11.24 19.81
N GLY A 21 5.34 11.65 19.01
CA GLY A 21 4.40 12.71 19.41
C GLY A 21 5.00 14.11 19.38
N ASP A 22 6.13 14.29 18.67
CA ASP A 22 6.90 15.55 18.61
C ASP A 22 6.33 16.53 17.55
N VAL A 23 5.01 16.52 17.33
CA VAL A 23 4.28 17.43 16.43
C VAL A 23 3.12 18.07 17.18
N ARG A 24 2.99 19.40 17.06
CA ARG A 24 1.88 20.19 17.63
C ARG A 24 1.23 21.02 16.53
N LYS A 25 -0.09 21.03 16.47
CA LYS A 25 -0.85 21.95 15.61
C LYS A 25 -1.06 23.26 16.35
N LYS A 26 -0.68 24.41 15.77
CA LYS A 26 -0.96 25.74 16.30
C LYS A 26 -2.28 26.29 15.75
N ASN A 27 -2.43 26.24 14.43
CA ASN A 27 -3.65 26.65 13.71
C ASN A 27 -3.67 25.96 12.34
N ASP A 28 -4.68 26.27 11.50
CA ASP A 28 -4.76 25.70 10.17
C ASP A 28 -3.59 26.18 9.31
N GLY A 29 -2.81 25.21 8.82
CA GLY A 29 -1.60 25.45 8.03
C GLY A 29 -0.34 25.81 8.82
N CYS A 30 -0.36 25.86 10.17
CA CYS A 30 0.81 26.13 10.99
C CYS A 30 1.00 25.05 12.06
N PHE A 31 2.20 24.46 12.08
CA PHE A 31 2.58 23.36 12.98
C PHE A 31 3.92 23.63 13.62
N GLN A 32 4.15 23.04 14.78
CA GLN A 32 5.45 22.96 15.42
C GLN A 32 5.95 21.54 15.47
N VAL A 33 7.22 21.35 15.12
CA VAL A 33 7.89 20.08 15.15
C VAL A 33 9.13 20.16 16.02
N ARG A 34 9.26 19.24 16.98
CA ARG A 34 10.37 19.21 17.91
C ARG A 34 11.68 18.87 17.22
N SER A 35 12.75 19.52 17.60
CA SER A 35 14.09 19.21 17.12
C SER A 35 14.56 17.85 17.64
N GLN A 36 15.21 17.07 16.79
CA GLN A 36 15.82 15.80 17.23
C GLN A 36 17.23 15.98 17.82
N SER A 37 17.88 17.11 17.53
CA SER A 37 19.23 17.42 18.03
C SER A 37 19.21 18.28 19.31
N ASN A 38 18.17 19.07 19.49
CA ASN A 38 17.97 19.89 20.71
C ASN A 38 16.53 19.71 21.20
N LYS A 39 16.36 19.01 22.32
CA LYS A 39 15.04 18.61 22.84
C LYS A 39 14.17 19.80 23.26
N ASP A 40 14.74 20.98 23.49
CA ASP A 40 14.00 22.16 23.90
C ASP A 40 13.59 23.05 22.73
N ALA A 41 14.13 22.80 21.55
CA ALA A 41 13.86 23.59 20.36
C ALA A 41 12.70 23.03 19.53
N TRP A 42 11.84 23.94 19.06
CA TRP A 42 10.73 23.65 18.16
C TRP A 42 10.88 24.45 16.88
N TYR A 43 10.60 23.83 15.73
CA TYR A 43 10.63 24.46 14.43
C TYR A 43 9.21 24.68 13.92
N ASP A 44 8.92 25.89 13.45
CA ASP A 44 7.65 26.19 12.80
C ASP A 44 7.66 25.63 11.37
N VAL A 45 6.61 24.91 11.02
CA VAL A 45 6.34 24.38 9.67
C VAL A 45 5.02 24.95 9.20
N ILE A 46 5.06 25.76 8.14
CA ILE A 46 3.95 26.58 7.71
C ILE A 46 3.63 26.31 6.24
N TRP A 47 2.33 26.21 5.91
CA TRP A 47 1.83 26.15 4.55
C TRP A 47 1.72 27.57 3.96
N LYS A 48 2.51 27.88 2.94
CA LYS A 48 2.48 29.18 2.24
C LYS A 48 2.67 28.98 0.73
N LYS A 49 1.88 29.68 -0.09
CA LYS A 49 2.00 29.67 -1.56
C LYS A 49 2.14 28.23 -2.11
N ASP A 50 1.19 27.35 -1.78
CA ASP A 50 1.09 25.94 -2.21
C ASP A 50 2.29 25.05 -1.88
N ARG A 51 3.10 25.43 -0.90
CA ARG A 51 4.20 24.62 -0.40
C ARG A 51 4.40 24.72 1.11
N TRP A 52 4.96 23.67 1.70
CA TRP A 52 5.39 23.66 3.08
C TRP A 52 6.76 24.33 3.21
N SER A 53 6.90 25.25 4.15
CA SER A 53 8.16 25.88 4.57
C SER A 53 8.48 25.51 6.01
N CYS A 54 9.77 25.47 6.38
CA CYS A 54 10.23 25.12 7.71
C CYS A 54 11.31 26.11 8.19
N SER A 55 11.27 26.46 9.46
CA SER A 55 12.27 27.35 10.07
C SER A 55 13.62 26.68 10.37
N CYS A 56 13.79 25.37 10.17
CA CYS A 56 15.04 24.66 10.48
C CYS A 56 16.18 25.00 9.49
N MET A 57 17.42 24.83 9.94
CA MET A 57 18.62 25.12 9.15
C MET A 57 18.73 24.30 7.87
N ASP A 58 18.32 23.01 7.87
CA ASP A 58 18.33 22.14 6.68
C ASP A 58 17.44 22.72 5.58
N TYR A 59 16.23 23.18 5.94
CA TYR A 59 15.31 23.82 4.99
C TYR A 59 15.84 25.18 4.52
N ARG A 60 16.36 26.02 5.44
CA ARG A 60 16.90 27.35 5.09
C ARG A 60 18.09 27.28 4.13
N LYS A 61 18.98 26.26 4.29
CA LYS A 61 20.15 26.08 3.43
C LYS A 61 19.80 25.47 2.07
N SER A 62 18.90 24.49 2.03
CA SER A 62 18.67 23.70 0.81
C SER A 62 17.44 24.13 0.00
N GLY A 63 16.50 24.85 0.62
CA GLY A 63 15.18 25.12 0.03
C GLY A 63 14.31 23.88 -0.20
N ASN A 64 14.85 22.69 0.08
CA ASN A 64 14.23 21.41 -0.17
C ASN A 64 13.48 20.89 1.07
N LYS A 65 12.61 19.89 0.86
CA LYS A 65 11.85 19.26 1.95
C LYS A 65 12.80 18.68 3.00
N CYS A 66 12.71 19.18 4.23
CA CYS A 66 13.45 18.65 5.38
C CYS A 66 12.62 17.60 6.13
N LYS A 67 13.24 16.88 7.06
CA LYS A 67 12.55 15.88 7.90
C LYS A 67 11.31 16.40 8.63
N HIS A 68 11.26 17.68 9.00
CA HIS A 68 10.13 18.30 9.70
C HIS A 68 8.94 18.53 8.73
N VAL A 69 9.20 18.88 7.49
CA VAL A 69 8.14 18.94 6.45
C VAL A 69 7.57 17.56 6.18
N PHE A 70 8.41 16.52 6.12
CA PHE A 70 7.92 15.14 6.01
C PHE A 70 7.10 14.72 7.23
N ALA A 71 7.51 15.13 8.44
CA ALA A 71 6.74 14.87 9.66
C ALA A 71 5.32 15.47 9.58
N ILE A 72 5.17 16.73 9.13
CA ILE A 72 3.84 17.33 8.99
C ILE A 72 3.00 16.64 7.93
N ARG A 73 3.56 16.30 6.77
CA ARG A 73 2.83 15.55 5.74
C ARG A 73 2.29 14.22 6.28
N TYR A 74 3.11 13.55 7.09
CA TYR A 74 2.73 12.29 7.73
C TYR A 74 1.68 12.48 8.82
N PHE A 75 1.84 13.51 9.66
CA PHE A 75 0.88 13.88 10.70
C PHE A 75 -0.51 14.19 10.12
N LEU A 76 -0.58 15.04 9.09
CA LEU A 76 -1.83 15.38 8.42
C LEU A 76 -2.51 14.17 7.76
N MET A 77 -1.72 13.26 7.24
CA MET A 77 -2.26 12.01 6.72
C MET A 77 -2.91 11.17 7.82
N LEU A 78 -2.29 11.07 8.99
CA LEU A 78 -2.87 10.37 10.13
C LEU A 78 -4.11 11.07 10.68
N GLU A 79 -4.12 12.40 10.75
CA GLU A 79 -5.29 13.20 11.11
C GLU A 79 -6.45 12.97 10.13
N ARG A 80 -6.17 12.93 8.81
CA ARG A 80 -7.18 12.64 7.79
C ARG A 80 -7.75 11.23 7.93
N ILE A 81 -6.94 10.25 8.30
CA ILE A 81 -7.40 8.89 8.63
C ILE A 81 -8.32 8.92 9.84
N LYS A 82 -8.00 9.69 10.89
CA LYS A 82 -8.86 9.88 12.06
C LYS A 82 -10.19 10.52 11.70
N LEU A 83 -10.18 11.64 10.97
CA LEU A 83 -11.39 12.34 10.53
C LEU A 83 -12.28 11.46 9.65
N ASN A 84 -11.70 10.70 8.74
CA ASN A 84 -12.47 9.73 7.94
C ASN A 84 -13.05 8.60 8.80
N SER A 85 -12.41 8.24 9.91
CA SER A 85 -12.94 7.24 10.84
C SER A 85 -14.12 7.75 11.67
N GLU A 86 -14.14 9.04 11.97
CA GLU A 86 -15.26 9.70 12.67
C GLU A 86 -16.45 10.00 11.73
N CYS A 87 -16.17 10.28 10.44
CA CYS A 87 -17.15 10.50 9.39
C CYS A 87 -17.74 9.22 8.78
N LEU A 88 -17.18 8.05 9.05
CA LEU A 88 -17.78 6.79 8.65
C LEU A 88 -19.00 6.57 9.56
N ALA A 89 -20.13 7.16 9.14
CA ALA A 89 -21.43 6.78 9.65
C ALA A 89 -21.46 5.25 9.70
N GLU A 90 -21.77 4.69 10.86
CA GLU A 90 -21.90 3.25 11.05
C GLU A 90 -22.79 2.71 9.92
N GLU A 91 -22.17 2.02 8.94
CA GLU A 91 -22.96 1.38 7.89
C GLU A 91 -23.79 0.28 8.55
N ASN A 92 -25.07 0.60 8.72
CA ASN A 92 -26.05 -0.27 9.39
C ASN A 92 -26.49 -1.44 8.51
N HIS A 93 -25.59 -1.99 7.70
CA HIS A 93 -25.88 -3.12 6.83
C HIS A 93 -25.90 -4.43 7.61
N CYS A 94 -26.95 -5.21 7.40
CA CYS A 94 -26.95 -6.59 7.90
C CYS A 94 -25.79 -7.38 7.28
N PRO A 95 -24.92 -8.05 8.05
CA PRO A 95 -23.79 -8.80 7.50
C PRO A 95 -24.21 -9.98 6.61
N LEU A 96 -25.45 -10.45 6.71
CA LEU A 96 -25.99 -11.53 5.87
C LEU A 96 -26.65 -11.02 4.59
N CYS A 97 -27.71 -10.20 4.71
CA CYS A 97 -28.49 -9.76 3.55
C CYS A 97 -27.96 -8.46 2.92
N LYS A 98 -26.98 -7.80 3.55
CA LYS A 98 -26.40 -6.52 3.11
C LYS A 98 -27.42 -5.36 3.01
N GLN A 99 -28.65 -5.56 3.44
CA GLN A 99 -29.70 -4.54 3.42
C GLN A 99 -29.69 -3.71 4.69
N THR A 100 -30.13 -2.45 4.58
CA THR A 100 -30.27 -1.50 5.69
C THR A 100 -31.70 -1.31 6.13
N ASN A 101 -32.66 -1.44 5.21
CA ASN A 101 -34.09 -1.06 5.40
C ASN A 101 -34.81 -1.85 6.49
N HIS A 102 -34.30 -3.04 6.82
CA HIS A 102 -34.91 -3.91 7.84
C HIS A 102 -34.03 -4.05 9.09
N VAL A 103 -33.08 -3.14 9.24
CA VAL A 103 -32.14 -3.11 10.37
C VAL A 103 -32.61 -2.07 11.38
N ILE A 104 -32.83 -2.50 12.62
CA ILE A 104 -33.22 -1.63 13.73
C ILE A 104 -32.12 -1.62 14.81
N LYS A 105 -31.97 -0.48 15.49
CA LYS A 105 -31.09 -0.36 16.66
C LYS A 105 -31.67 -1.17 17.82
N ARG A 106 -30.85 -1.98 18.50
CA ARG A 106 -31.27 -2.81 19.61
C ARG A 106 -30.27 -2.83 20.76
N GLY A 107 -30.18 -1.68 21.40
CA GLY A 107 -29.30 -1.48 22.57
C GLY A 107 -27.84 -1.28 22.22
N VAL A 108 -27.04 -1.02 23.23
CA VAL A 108 -25.61 -0.72 23.16
C VAL A 108 -24.85 -1.78 23.93
N ARG A 109 -23.67 -2.12 23.47
CA ARG A 109 -22.71 -2.99 24.17
C ARG A 109 -21.43 -2.20 24.46
N ILE A 110 -20.96 -2.26 25.69
CA ILE A 110 -19.65 -1.73 26.09
C ILE A 110 -18.63 -2.86 25.98
N ASN A 111 -17.53 -2.64 25.28
CA ASN A 111 -16.38 -3.53 25.26
C ASN A 111 -15.08 -2.71 25.43
N ARG A 112 -13.91 -3.38 25.33
CA ARG A 112 -12.60 -2.70 25.43
C ARG A 112 -12.35 -1.63 24.34
N SER A 113 -13.10 -1.67 23.24
CA SER A 113 -13.04 -0.67 22.15
C SER A 113 -14.05 0.47 22.31
N GLY A 114 -14.77 0.54 23.45
CA GLY A 114 -15.78 1.56 23.75
C GLY A 114 -17.22 1.10 23.54
N LEU A 115 -18.12 2.05 23.33
CA LEU A 115 -19.54 1.87 23.09
C LEU A 115 -19.79 1.34 21.66
N LEU A 116 -20.45 0.20 21.52
CA LEU A 116 -20.84 -0.39 20.23
C LEU A 116 -22.35 -0.47 20.13
N GLN A 117 -22.92 0.17 19.11
CA GLN A 117 -24.34 0.04 18.80
C GLN A 117 -24.65 -1.39 18.34
N ARG A 118 -25.65 -2.00 18.91
CA ARG A 118 -26.18 -3.30 18.46
C ARG A 118 -27.35 -3.08 17.55
N TYR A 119 -27.42 -3.91 16.52
CA TYR A 119 -28.47 -3.91 15.52
C TYR A 119 -29.13 -5.28 15.44
N TYR A 120 -30.34 -5.30 14.90
CA TYR A 120 -31.11 -6.49 14.63
C TYR A 120 -31.72 -6.39 13.23
N CYS A 121 -31.47 -7.39 12.40
CA CYS A 121 -32.08 -7.51 11.09
C CYS A 121 -33.35 -8.35 11.19
N LYS A 122 -34.49 -7.76 10.83
CA LYS A 122 -35.80 -8.42 10.87
C LYS A 122 -35.92 -9.56 9.85
N ILE A 123 -35.26 -9.45 8.69
CA ILE A 123 -35.30 -10.48 7.64
C ILE A 123 -34.46 -11.70 8.01
N CYS A 124 -33.25 -11.47 8.50
CA CYS A 124 -32.31 -12.55 8.79
C CYS A 124 -32.46 -13.09 10.23
N ASP A 125 -33.36 -12.50 11.04
CA ASP A 125 -33.54 -12.80 12.47
C ASP A 125 -32.18 -12.82 13.25
N ARG A 126 -31.31 -11.83 12.97
CA ARG A 126 -29.96 -11.84 13.51
C ARG A 126 -29.58 -10.53 14.17
N ARG A 127 -28.96 -10.65 15.35
CA ARG A 127 -28.33 -9.51 16.04
C ARG A 127 -26.88 -9.38 15.61
N PHE A 128 -26.44 -8.16 15.37
CA PHE A 128 -25.05 -7.86 15.04
C PHE A 128 -24.62 -6.51 15.62
N THR A 129 -23.32 -6.22 15.60
CA THR A 129 -22.77 -4.91 15.94
C THR A 129 -22.41 -4.20 14.65
N GLY A 130 -22.71 -2.90 14.54
CA GLY A 130 -22.33 -2.09 13.41
C GLY A 130 -20.81 -2.10 13.26
N ARG A 131 -20.35 -2.71 12.18
CA ARG A 131 -18.94 -2.68 11.77
C ARG A 131 -18.89 -2.54 10.26
N PRO A 132 -17.90 -1.81 9.72
CA PRO A 132 -17.73 -1.72 8.29
C PRO A 132 -17.61 -3.10 7.65
N VAL A 133 -18.13 -3.22 6.43
CA VAL A 133 -18.05 -4.44 5.62
C VAL A 133 -16.60 -4.89 5.50
N GLY A 134 -16.35 -6.19 5.72
CA GLY A 134 -15.01 -6.80 5.72
C GLY A 134 -14.35 -6.85 7.10
N PHE A 135 -14.86 -6.11 8.09
CA PHE A 135 -14.32 -6.08 9.46
C PHE A 135 -15.23 -6.78 10.47
N GLU A 136 -16.18 -7.57 9.99
CA GLU A 136 -17.06 -8.36 10.85
C GLU A 136 -16.27 -9.33 11.72
N GLY A 137 -16.67 -9.46 12.98
CA GLY A 137 -16.01 -10.35 13.95
C GLY A 137 -14.67 -9.87 14.49
N MET A 138 -14.13 -8.75 13.99
CA MET A 138 -12.88 -8.19 14.51
C MET A 138 -13.08 -7.56 15.88
N LYS A 139 -12.11 -7.77 16.82
CA LYS A 139 -12.17 -7.18 18.18
C LYS A 139 -11.82 -5.70 18.17
N ASN A 140 -10.90 -5.29 17.29
CA ASN A 140 -10.44 -3.91 17.17
C ASN A 140 -11.23 -3.15 16.11
N ARG A 141 -11.19 -1.82 16.19
CA ARG A 141 -11.85 -0.91 15.25
C ARG A 141 -11.24 -1.05 13.85
N ALA A 142 -12.06 -0.86 12.83
CA ALA A 142 -11.64 -0.99 11.44
C ALA A 142 -10.55 0.03 11.04
N ASP A 143 -10.65 1.27 11.55
CA ASP A 143 -9.67 2.32 11.33
C ASP A 143 -8.28 1.96 11.91
N ILE A 144 -8.24 1.35 13.10
CA ILE A 144 -6.99 0.89 13.73
C ILE A 144 -6.33 -0.21 12.87
N ILE A 145 -7.15 -1.13 12.35
CA ILE A 145 -6.67 -2.21 11.48
C ILE A 145 -6.14 -1.62 10.17
N ALA A 146 -6.92 -0.76 9.51
CA ALA A 146 -6.52 -0.12 8.25
C ALA A 146 -5.25 0.73 8.42
N THR A 147 -5.15 1.50 9.50
CA THR A 147 -3.94 2.26 9.86
C THR A 147 -2.73 1.34 10.05
N SER A 148 -2.92 0.18 10.68
CA SER A 148 -1.82 -0.78 10.89
C SER A 148 -1.26 -1.29 9.56
N LEU A 149 -2.12 -1.62 8.61
CA LEU A 149 -1.71 -2.01 7.26
C LEU A 149 -0.97 -0.87 6.56
N ASP A 150 -1.53 0.34 6.61
CA ASP A 150 -0.92 1.50 5.95
C ASP A 150 0.49 1.79 6.50
N LEU A 151 0.65 1.79 7.82
CA LEU A 151 1.94 1.99 8.48
C LEU A 151 2.96 0.91 8.10
N TYR A 152 2.53 -0.36 8.09
CA TYR A 152 3.38 -1.48 7.73
C TYR A 152 3.87 -1.36 6.28
N PHE A 153 2.98 -1.16 5.32
CA PHE A 153 3.37 -1.03 3.91
C PHE A 153 4.09 0.29 3.59
N ARG A 154 4.06 1.27 4.47
CA ARG A 154 4.91 2.47 4.43
C ARG A 154 6.32 2.25 4.97
N GLY A 155 6.58 1.12 5.60
CA GLY A 155 7.93 0.72 6.01
C GLY A 155 8.18 0.64 7.50
N LEU A 156 7.14 0.71 8.35
CA LEU A 156 7.30 0.45 9.76
C LEU A 156 7.38 -1.05 10.03
N SER A 157 8.23 -1.44 10.97
CA SER A 157 8.23 -2.80 11.49
C SER A 157 6.97 -3.06 12.33
N LEU A 158 6.60 -4.33 12.52
CA LEU A 158 5.44 -4.70 13.34
C LEU A 158 5.51 -4.13 14.76
N ARG A 159 6.70 -4.07 15.36
CA ARG A 159 6.91 -3.50 16.69
C ARG A 159 6.70 -1.98 16.71
N GLN A 160 7.18 -1.28 15.69
CA GLN A 160 6.95 0.15 15.54
C GLN A 160 5.47 0.48 15.31
N VAL A 161 4.73 -0.38 14.58
CA VAL A 161 3.27 -0.23 14.44
C VAL A 161 2.59 -0.40 15.79
N VAL A 162 2.98 -1.39 16.63
CA VAL A 162 2.46 -1.56 18.00
C VAL A 162 2.68 -0.29 18.83
N GLU A 163 3.92 0.21 18.86
CA GLU A 163 4.30 1.41 19.60
C GLU A 163 3.47 2.63 19.14
N HIS A 164 3.33 2.79 17.83
CA HIS A 164 2.52 3.88 17.26
C HIS A 164 1.06 3.80 17.71
N LEU A 165 0.44 2.61 17.65
CA LEU A 165 -0.95 2.43 18.07
C LEU A 165 -1.14 2.70 19.58
N GLU A 166 -0.20 2.32 20.40
CA GLU A 166 -0.26 2.59 21.83
C GLU A 166 -0.13 4.10 22.13
N ILE A 167 0.81 4.78 21.48
CA ILE A 167 1.04 6.21 21.70
C ILE A 167 -0.09 7.06 21.13
N ALA A 168 -0.44 6.85 19.86
CA ALA A 168 -1.37 7.73 19.12
C ALA A 168 -2.85 7.42 19.40
N TYR A 169 -3.18 6.14 19.57
CA TYR A 169 -4.58 5.68 19.66
C TYR A 169 -4.93 5.08 21.02
N LYS A 170 -3.96 4.94 21.92
CA LYS A 170 -4.13 4.27 23.24
C LYS A 170 -4.63 2.82 23.12
N VAL A 171 -4.29 2.17 22.01
CA VAL A 171 -4.68 0.79 21.70
C VAL A 171 -3.51 -0.14 21.92
N LYS A 172 -3.64 -1.06 22.86
CA LYS A 172 -2.64 -2.10 23.16
C LYS A 172 -2.95 -3.38 22.37
N VAL A 173 -2.06 -3.73 21.45
CA VAL A 173 -2.13 -4.96 20.66
C VAL A 173 -0.74 -5.60 20.59
N SER A 174 -0.65 -6.90 20.33
CA SER A 174 0.63 -7.56 20.09
C SER A 174 1.03 -7.43 18.61
N HIS A 175 2.33 -7.54 18.34
CA HIS A 175 2.84 -7.60 16.96
C HIS A 175 2.25 -8.80 16.18
N GLY A 176 1.99 -9.94 16.85
CA GLY A 176 1.31 -11.08 16.25
C GLY A 176 -0.13 -10.76 15.82
N THR A 177 -0.85 -9.91 16.57
CA THR A 177 -2.18 -9.44 16.18
C THR A 177 -2.13 -8.58 14.90
N ILE A 178 -1.13 -7.70 14.78
CA ILE A 178 -0.94 -6.88 13.57
C ILE A 178 -0.58 -7.77 12.39
N TYR A 179 0.31 -8.74 12.58
CA TYR A 179 0.67 -9.70 11.52
C TYR A 179 -0.54 -10.52 11.05
N TYR A 180 -1.39 -10.96 11.99
CA TYR A 180 -2.66 -11.62 11.67
C TYR A 180 -3.57 -10.73 10.80
N TRP A 181 -3.69 -9.42 11.12
CA TRP A 181 -4.48 -8.50 10.30
C TRP A 181 -3.90 -8.34 8.91
N ILE A 182 -2.58 -8.18 8.80
CA ILE A 182 -1.90 -8.08 7.51
C ILE A 182 -2.19 -9.34 6.68
N LYS A 183 -1.93 -10.52 7.22
CA LYS A 183 -2.15 -11.78 6.51
C LYS A 183 -3.60 -11.96 6.05
N LYS A 184 -4.57 -11.66 6.94
CA LYS A 184 -6.00 -11.76 6.64
C LYS A 184 -6.42 -10.82 5.52
N TYR A 185 -6.06 -9.54 5.63
CA TYR A 185 -6.58 -8.52 4.72
C TYR A 185 -5.80 -8.43 3.42
N VAL A 186 -4.51 -8.75 3.43
CA VAL A 186 -3.75 -8.89 2.18
C VAL A 186 -4.32 -10.02 1.35
N LYS A 187 -4.60 -11.19 1.94
CA LYS A 187 -5.23 -12.30 1.22
C LYS A 187 -6.55 -11.88 0.56
N LEU A 188 -7.43 -11.20 1.32
CA LEU A 188 -8.73 -10.72 0.82
C LEU A 188 -8.57 -9.73 -0.34
N VAL A 189 -7.64 -8.78 -0.21
CA VAL A 189 -7.37 -7.76 -1.23
C VAL A 189 -6.69 -8.37 -2.45
N SER A 190 -5.74 -9.30 -2.25
CA SER A 190 -5.06 -10.00 -3.33
C SER A 190 -6.03 -10.81 -4.19
N GLU A 191 -6.95 -11.58 -3.57
CA GLU A 191 -7.99 -12.31 -4.29
C GLU A 191 -8.89 -11.39 -5.15
N TYR A 192 -9.18 -10.18 -4.66
CA TYR A 192 -9.94 -9.18 -5.40
C TYR A 192 -9.12 -8.61 -6.58
N THR A 193 -7.89 -8.19 -6.31
CA THR A 193 -7.05 -7.51 -7.31
C THR A 193 -6.54 -8.45 -8.40
N GLN A 194 -6.33 -9.73 -8.10
CA GLN A 194 -5.98 -10.76 -9.09
C GLN A 194 -7.12 -11.04 -10.09
N GLY A 195 -8.36 -10.77 -9.71
CA GLY A 195 -9.53 -10.90 -10.61
C GLY A 195 -9.77 -9.68 -11.49
N LEU A 196 -8.94 -8.64 -11.41
CA LEU A 196 -9.08 -7.45 -12.24
C LEU A 196 -8.33 -7.61 -13.55
N MET A 197 -9.02 -7.38 -14.66
CA MET A 197 -8.40 -7.16 -15.96
C MET A 197 -8.10 -5.68 -16.12
N VAL A 198 -6.95 -5.33 -16.68
CA VAL A 198 -6.49 -3.94 -16.79
C VAL A 198 -6.04 -3.63 -18.22
N GLY A 199 -6.45 -2.49 -18.76
CA GLY A 199 -5.99 -1.97 -20.04
C GLY A 199 -4.58 -1.40 -19.92
N THR A 200 -3.55 -2.25 -20.07
CA THR A 200 -2.15 -1.81 -19.99
C THR A 200 -1.73 -1.02 -21.22
N SER A 201 -0.65 -0.25 -21.10
CA SER A 201 -0.07 0.45 -22.23
C SER A 201 0.75 -0.50 -23.14
N GLU A 202 1.13 0.01 -24.30
CA GLU A 202 1.90 -0.73 -25.30
C GLU A 202 3.30 -1.18 -24.82
N ARG A 203 3.83 -0.55 -23.76
CA ARG A 203 5.18 -0.82 -23.27
C ARG A 203 5.14 -1.33 -21.84
N TRP A 204 5.74 -2.50 -21.63
CA TRP A 204 5.99 -3.07 -20.32
C TRP A 204 7.48 -2.99 -19.95
N HIS A 205 7.76 -2.89 -18.66
CA HIS A 205 9.11 -2.97 -18.12
C HIS A 205 9.19 -4.17 -17.19
N ALA A 206 10.17 -5.03 -17.42
CA ALA A 206 10.45 -6.16 -16.55
C ALA A 206 11.87 -6.02 -15.95
N ASP A 207 12.00 -6.42 -14.70
CA ASP A 207 13.27 -6.40 -13.98
C ASP A 207 13.20 -7.31 -12.77
N GLU A 208 14.35 -7.76 -12.29
CA GLU A 208 14.42 -8.53 -11.06
C GLU A 208 15.26 -7.84 -9.99
N THR A 209 14.92 -8.12 -8.76
CA THR A 209 15.67 -7.61 -7.60
C THR A 209 15.83 -8.68 -6.53
N VAL A 210 16.98 -8.66 -5.85
CA VAL A 210 17.27 -9.62 -4.79
C VAL A 210 16.63 -9.15 -3.48
N LEU A 211 15.91 -10.05 -2.82
CA LEU A 211 15.39 -9.91 -1.48
C LEU A 211 16.11 -10.89 -0.54
N LYS A 212 16.34 -10.45 0.70
CA LYS A 212 16.88 -11.32 1.75
C LYS A 212 15.74 -11.90 2.58
N VAL A 213 15.56 -13.23 2.52
CA VAL A 213 14.53 -13.98 3.23
C VAL A 213 15.19 -15.01 4.11
N ASN A 214 15.05 -14.91 5.43
CA ASN A 214 15.69 -15.81 6.40
C ASN A 214 17.18 -16.06 6.12
N GLY A 215 17.91 -14.98 5.82
CA GLY A 215 19.34 -15.07 5.50
C GLY A 215 19.66 -15.54 4.07
N ARG A 216 18.72 -16.08 3.32
CA ARG A 216 18.89 -16.55 1.93
C ARG A 216 18.50 -15.45 0.94
N HIS A 217 19.09 -15.49 -0.23
CA HIS A 217 18.72 -14.62 -1.33
C HIS A 217 17.59 -15.25 -2.13
N MET A 218 16.51 -14.49 -2.33
CA MET A 218 15.43 -14.81 -3.26
C MET A 218 15.33 -13.72 -4.31
N VAL A 219 14.86 -14.05 -5.48
CA VAL A 219 14.69 -13.15 -6.61
C VAL A 219 13.22 -12.76 -6.71
N LEU A 220 12.96 -11.45 -6.65
CA LEU A 220 11.67 -10.88 -6.95
C LEU A 220 11.68 -10.35 -8.37
N TRP A 221 10.89 -10.95 -9.22
CA TRP A 221 10.60 -10.53 -10.58
C TRP A 221 9.42 -9.59 -10.57
N SER A 222 9.47 -8.53 -11.34
CA SER A 222 8.43 -7.50 -11.37
C SER A 222 8.15 -7.04 -12.78
N LEU A 223 6.87 -6.88 -13.11
CA LEU A 223 6.39 -6.40 -14.41
C LEU A 223 5.58 -5.12 -14.19
N LEU A 224 5.99 -4.04 -14.83
CA LEU A 224 5.42 -2.70 -14.66
C LEU A 224 4.92 -2.14 -15.99
N ASP A 225 3.73 -1.55 -15.97
CA ASP A 225 3.23 -0.76 -17.11
C ASP A 225 4.03 0.53 -17.30
N GLY A 226 4.48 0.75 -18.52
CA GLY A 226 5.38 1.85 -18.84
C GLY A 226 4.77 3.23 -18.70
N LYS A 227 3.48 3.39 -18.95
CA LYS A 227 2.75 4.66 -18.92
C LYS A 227 2.16 4.95 -17.55
N THR A 228 1.40 4.01 -17.03
CA THR A 228 0.61 4.18 -15.81
C THR A 228 1.38 3.85 -14.54
N ARG A 229 2.55 3.21 -14.64
CA ARG A 229 3.32 2.68 -13.50
C ARG A 229 2.56 1.62 -12.70
N PHE A 230 1.55 1.01 -13.27
CA PHE A 230 0.83 -0.07 -12.63
C PHE A 230 1.73 -1.31 -12.54
N LEU A 231 1.88 -1.86 -11.34
CA LEU A 231 2.62 -3.11 -11.11
C LEU A 231 1.72 -4.26 -11.53
N ILE A 232 1.93 -4.77 -12.75
CA ILE A 232 1.06 -5.74 -13.42
C ILE A 232 1.18 -7.11 -12.74
N ALA A 233 2.41 -7.62 -12.64
CA ALA A 233 2.70 -8.92 -12.08
C ALA A 233 3.96 -8.91 -11.21
N THR A 234 4.04 -9.88 -10.29
CA THR A 234 5.22 -10.15 -9.47
C THR A 234 5.39 -11.65 -9.30
N HIS A 235 6.62 -12.15 -9.39
CA HIS A 235 6.95 -13.54 -9.16
C HIS A 235 8.14 -13.65 -8.21
N ILE A 236 8.19 -14.67 -7.37
CA ILE A 236 9.28 -14.89 -6.41
C ILE A 236 9.89 -16.26 -6.69
N SER A 237 11.22 -16.31 -6.83
CA SER A 237 11.95 -17.55 -7.08
C SER A 237 13.25 -17.60 -6.30
N GLN A 238 13.87 -18.77 -6.25
CA GLN A 238 15.20 -18.97 -5.67
C GLN A 238 16.32 -18.76 -6.69
N ARG A 239 16.00 -18.87 -7.97
CA ARG A 239 16.95 -18.79 -9.08
C ARG A 239 16.51 -17.74 -10.09
N ARG A 240 17.43 -17.41 -11.02
CA ARG A 240 17.15 -16.55 -12.18
C ARG A 240 17.07 -17.42 -13.41
N GLY A 241 15.91 -17.99 -13.67
CA GLY A 241 15.69 -18.91 -14.79
C GLY A 241 14.69 -18.38 -15.82
N GLU A 242 14.67 -19.01 -16.99
CA GLU A 242 13.70 -18.74 -18.05
C GLU A 242 12.28 -19.06 -17.59
N ASP A 243 12.10 -20.14 -16.82
CA ASP A 243 10.78 -20.52 -16.26
C ASP A 243 10.20 -19.43 -15.35
N ASP A 244 11.06 -18.73 -14.59
CA ASP A 244 10.66 -17.66 -13.69
C ASP A 244 10.23 -16.41 -14.50
N ALA A 245 10.99 -16.08 -15.55
CA ALA A 245 10.61 -15.03 -16.49
C ALA A 245 9.30 -15.35 -17.22
N SER A 246 9.12 -16.60 -17.65
CA SER A 246 7.87 -17.10 -18.25
C SER A 246 6.71 -16.99 -17.27
N ALA A 247 6.88 -17.38 -16.00
CA ALA A 247 5.85 -17.27 -14.99
C ALA A 247 5.41 -15.82 -14.76
N LEU A 248 6.36 -14.88 -14.71
CA LEU A 248 6.07 -13.45 -14.59
C LEU A 248 5.24 -12.93 -15.77
N LEU A 249 5.68 -13.24 -16.99
CA LEU A 249 5.02 -12.76 -18.22
C LEU A 249 3.63 -13.39 -18.41
N SER A 250 3.50 -14.68 -18.13
CA SER A 250 2.21 -15.39 -18.14
C SER A 250 1.20 -14.77 -17.18
N GLU A 251 1.64 -14.42 -15.97
CA GLU A 251 0.79 -13.71 -15.00
C GLU A 251 0.44 -12.29 -15.49
N GLY A 252 1.37 -11.62 -16.16
CA GLY A 252 1.13 -10.33 -16.81
C GLY A 252 0.06 -10.42 -17.89
N MET A 253 0.13 -11.42 -18.75
CA MET A 253 -0.87 -11.65 -19.80
C MET A 253 -2.25 -12.00 -19.26
N LYS A 254 -2.33 -12.69 -18.11
CA LYS A 254 -3.63 -12.96 -17.45
C LYS A 254 -4.24 -11.70 -16.84
N THR A 255 -3.42 -10.73 -16.47
CA THR A 255 -3.87 -9.50 -15.84
C THR A 255 -4.23 -8.42 -16.86
N SER A 256 -3.60 -8.44 -18.04
CA SER A 256 -3.79 -7.44 -19.10
C SER A 256 -4.89 -7.81 -20.07
N GLU A 257 -5.67 -6.81 -20.51
CA GLU A 257 -6.66 -6.94 -21.57
C GLU A 257 -6.01 -7.06 -22.95
N GLU A 258 -4.81 -6.47 -23.10
CA GLU A 258 -4.09 -6.42 -24.37
C GLU A 258 -2.63 -6.84 -24.22
N GLN A 259 -2.09 -7.40 -25.29
CA GLN A 259 -0.67 -7.73 -25.39
C GLN A 259 0.16 -6.45 -25.58
N PRO A 260 1.35 -6.31 -24.95
CA PRO A 260 2.24 -5.18 -25.17
C PRO A 260 2.87 -5.25 -26.57
N LEU A 261 3.24 -4.11 -27.12
CA LEU A 261 4.05 -4.02 -28.33
C LEU A 261 5.56 -4.07 -28.01
N GLU A 262 5.94 -3.63 -26.80
CA GLU A 262 7.32 -3.54 -26.38
C GLU A 262 7.49 -4.07 -24.96
N VAL A 263 8.53 -4.85 -24.74
CA VAL A 263 8.99 -5.27 -23.41
C VAL A 263 10.43 -4.78 -23.22
N VAL A 264 10.64 -3.98 -22.17
CA VAL A 264 11.95 -3.42 -21.81
C VAL A 264 12.55 -4.20 -20.65
N THR A 265 13.78 -4.68 -20.80
CA THR A 265 14.54 -5.38 -19.74
C THR A 265 15.96 -4.85 -19.64
N ASP A 266 16.69 -5.28 -18.60
CA ASP A 266 18.11 -4.94 -18.39
C ASP A 266 19.10 -5.76 -19.25
N GLY A 267 18.58 -6.70 -20.04
CA GLY A 267 19.40 -7.56 -20.91
C GLY A 267 19.70 -8.95 -20.33
N LEU A 268 18.99 -9.37 -19.28
CA LEU A 268 19.08 -10.75 -18.81
C LEU A 268 18.53 -11.72 -19.87
N GLY A 269 19.34 -12.68 -20.33
CA GLY A 269 18.98 -13.62 -21.41
C GLY A 269 17.75 -14.49 -21.15
N SER A 270 17.34 -14.65 -19.88
CA SER A 270 16.11 -15.39 -19.50
C SER A 270 14.82 -14.80 -20.09
N TYR A 271 14.82 -13.51 -20.46
CA TYR A 271 13.64 -12.87 -21.02
C TYR A 271 13.43 -13.16 -22.52
N ASP A 272 14.50 -13.45 -23.28
CA ASP A 272 14.39 -13.60 -24.74
C ASP A 272 13.43 -14.70 -25.16
N ASN A 273 13.60 -15.90 -24.61
CA ASN A 273 12.74 -17.03 -24.90
C ASN A 273 11.39 -16.90 -24.21
N ALA A 274 11.37 -16.39 -22.96
CA ALA A 274 10.15 -16.21 -22.21
C ALA A 274 9.17 -15.24 -22.91
N ILE A 275 9.66 -14.14 -23.49
CA ILE A 275 8.83 -13.18 -24.24
C ILE A 275 8.23 -13.86 -25.48
N LYS A 276 9.05 -14.59 -26.24
CA LYS A 276 8.57 -15.34 -27.44
C LYS A 276 7.52 -16.38 -27.10
N LYS A 277 7.69 -17.06 -25.95
CA LYS A 277 6.81 -18.15 -25.54
C LYS A 277 5.49 -17.62 -24.96
N GLU A 278 5.52 -16.65 -24.06
CA GLU A 278 4.35 -16.25 -23.26
C GLU A 278 3.55 -15.11 -23.89
N ILE A 279 4.21 -14.17 -24.57
CA ILE A 279 3.51 -13.05 -25.20
C ILE A 279 3.23 -13.39 -26.69
N GLY A 280 4.04 -14.24 -27.29
CA GLY A 280 3.85 -14.75 -28.64
C GLY A 280 4.39 -13.80 -29.69
N ALA A 281 5.09 -14.40 -30.67
CA ALA A 281 5.38 -13.75 -31.92
C ALA A 281 4.26 -14.12 -32.90
N SER A 282 3.08 -13.48 -32.78
CA SER A 282 2.18 -13.49 -33.92
C SER A 282 2.87 -12.74 -35.06
N PRO A 283 2.99 -13.29 -36.24
CA PRO A 283 3.55 -12.59 -37.42
C PRO A 283 2.84 -11.24 -37.67
N GLU A 284 1.58 -11.14 -37.24
CA GLU A 284 0.74 -9.96 -37.43
C GLU A 284 0.97 -8.87 -36.33
N LYS A 285 1.47 -9.26 -35.13
CA LYS A 285 1.76 -8.36 -34.02
C LYS A 285 3.06 -8.77 -33.31
N PRO A 286 4.21 -8.51 -33.92
CA PRO A 286 5.49 -8.84 -33.29
C PRO A 286 5.73 -7.97 -32.04
N VAL A 287 6.19 -8.61 -30.96
CA VAL A 287 6.61 -7.90 -29.75
C VAL A 287 8.08 -7.55 -29.85
N ILE A 288 8.41 -6.28 -29.64
CA ILE A 288 9.77 -5.78 -29.67
C ILE A 288 10.39 -5.95 -28.28
N HIS A 289 11.44 -6.74 -28.18
CA HIS A 289 12.24 -6.82 -26.96
C HIS A 289 13.33 -5.75 -27.00
N LEU A 290 13.21 -4.75 -26.14
CA LEU A 290 14.19 -3.68 -25.96
C LEU A 290 15.11 -4.02 -24.80
N GLN A 291 16.33 -4.38 -25.14
CA GLN A 291 17.39 -4.63 -24.17
C GLN A 291 18.33 -3.42 -24.10
N GLY A 292 18.67 -2.99 -22.91
CA GLY A 292 19.62 -1.91 -22.79
C GLY A 292 20.29 -1.85 -21.44
N PRO A 293 21.58 -1.51 -21.40
CA PRO A 293 22.27 -1.33 -20.15
C PRO A 293 21.64 -0.20 -19.32
N LEU A 294 21.76 -0.29 -18.01
CA LEU A 294 21.26 0.69 -17.02
C LEU A 294 21.67 2.14 -17.38
N SER A 295 22.85 2.31 -18.01
CA SER A 295 23.37 3.61 -18.45
C SER A 295 22.49 4.34 -19.48
N MET A 296 21.68 3.62 -20.26
CA MET A 296 20.74 4.20 -21.23
C MET A 296 19.44 4.70 -20.57
N GLY A 297 19.23 4.46 -19.29
CA GLY A 297 18.05 4.94 -18.56
C GLY A 297 16.72 4.32 -18.98
N LEU A 298 16.73 3.28 -19.81
CA LEU A 298 15.52 2.62 -20.32
C LEU A 298 14.70 2.03 -19.19
N ASN A 299 15.34 1.51 -18.13
CA ASN A 299 14.68 0.82 -17.03
C ASN A 299 14.59 1.62 -15.71
N ASN A 300 14.84 2.93 -15.74
CA ASN A 300 14.79 3.83 -14.57
C ASN A 300 13.49 3.74 -13.76
N LYS A 301 12.39 3.34 -14.42
CA LYS A 301 11.07 3.19 -13.77
C LYS A 301 11.08 1.99 -12.83
N MET A 302 11.68 0.88 -13.28
CA MET A 302 11.83 -0.34 -12.50
C MET A 302 12.81 -0.14 -11.35
N GLU A 303 13.95 0.53 -11.57
CA GLU A 303 14.90 0.84 -10.51
C GLU A 303 14.26 1.62 -9.35
N ARG A 304 13.41 2.61 -9.67
CA ARG A 304 12.68 3.38 -8.65
C ARG A 304 11.68 2.51 -7.89
N MET A 305 10.99 1.61 -8.59
CA MET A 305 10.05 0.67 -7.97
C MET A 305 10.81 -0.32 -7.08
N ASN A 306 11.86 -0.97 -7.59
CA ASN A 306 12.73 -1.87 -6.87
C ASN A 306 13.38 -1.18 -5.65
N GLY A 307 13.86 0.05 -5.82
CA GLY A 307 14.37 0.87 -4.73
C GLY A 307 13.30 1.16 -3.65
N THR A 308 12.03 1.28 -4.03
CA THR A 308 10.92 1.43 -3.06
C THR A 308 10.73 0.13 -2.27
N ILE A 309 10.70 -1.03 -2.91
CA ILE A 309 10.60 -2.34 -2.24
C ILE A 309 11.80 -2.55 -1.29
N LYS A 310 13.03 -2.36 -1.79
CA LYS A 310 14.25 -2.50 -0.97
C LYS A 310 14.26 -1.60 0.26
N SER A 311 13.78 -0.37 0.14
CA SER A 311 13.68 0.55 1.29
C SER A 311 12.70 0.05 2.35
N ARG A 312 11.63 -0.68 1.95
CA ARG A 312 10.66 -1.27 2.88
C ARG A 312 11.23 -2.50 3.58
N THR A 313 11.79 -3.43 2.83
CA THR A 313 12.37 -4.66 3.40
C THR A 313 13.55 -4.37 4.33
N LYS A 314 14.34 -3.34 4.05
CA LYS A 314 15.45 -2.92 4.91
C LYS A 314 14.99 -2.47 6.31
N THR A 315 13.84 -1.80 6.42
CA THR A 315 13.31 -1.30 7.71
C THR A 315 12.55 -2.36 8.49
N MET A 316 12.12 -3.45 7.85
CA MET A 316 11.34 -4.53 8.47
C MET A 316 12.18 -5.58 9.18
N ALA A 317 13.52 -5.41 9.27
CA ALA A 317 14.47 -6.37 9.81
C ALA A 317 14.47 -7.74 9.08
N GLY A 318 14.01 -7.77 7.83
CA GLY A 318 13.99 -8.94 6.95
C GLY A 318 12.62 -9.63 6.86
N LEU A 319 12.54 -10.49 5.88
CA LEU A 319 11.41 -11.39 5.65
C LEU A 319 11.76 -12.75 6.25
N TYR A 320 10.81 -13.38 6.92
CA TYR A 320 11.09 -14.53 7.78
C TYR A 320 11.04 -15.86 7.02
N ASP A 321 10.06 -16.01 6.14
CA ASP A 321 9.84 -17.21 5.33
C ASP A 321 9.20 -16.83 3.98
N GLU A 322 9.04 -17.83 3.12
CA GLU A 322 8.45 -17.65 1.80
C GLU A 322 6.99 -17.20 1.86
N ALA A 323 6.20 -17.71 2.80
CA ALA A 323 4.79 -17.33 2.97
C ALA A 323 4.64 -15.89 3.44
N SER A 324 5.49 -15.42 4.34
CA SER A 324 5.51 -14.01 4.76
C SER A 324 6.00 -13.09 3.66
N THR A 325 6.95 -13.56 2.84
CA THR A 325 7.47 -12.84 1.68
C THR A 325 6.36 -12.67 0.64
N THR A 326 5.64 -13.73 0.28
CA THR A 326 4.50 -13.67 -0.64
C THR A 326 3.43 -12.72 -0.11
N THR A 327 3.06 -12.83 1.16
CA THR A 327 2.09 -11.91 1.80
C THR A 327 2.56 -10.46 1.71
N PHE A 328 3.85 -10.19 1.96
CA PHE A 328 4.41 -8.85 1.86
C PHE A 328 4.35 -8.31 0.43
N ILE A 329 4.76 -9.10 -0.57
CA ILE A 329 4.81 -8.65 -1.96
C ILE A 329 3.40 -8.41 -2.51
N GLU A 330 2.44 -9.29 -2.24
CA GLU A 330 1.04 -9.09 -2.64
C GLU A 330 0.43 -7.84 -1.99
N GLY A 331 0.64 -7.66 -0.70
CA GLY A 331 0.20 -6.46 0.00
C GLY A 331 0.91 -5.20 -0.49
N PHE A 332 2.20 -5.29 -0.84
CA PHE A 332 2.94 -4.20 -1.44
C PHE A 332 2.39 -3.85 -2.84
N LYS A 333 2.06 -4.85 -3.68
CA LYS A 333 1.41 -4.65 -4.98
C LYS A 333 0.09 -3.90 -4.82
N ALA A 334 -0.76 -4.30 -3.87
CA ALA A 334 -2.00 -3.61 -3.57
C ALA A 334 -1.78 -2.17 -3.07
N TYR A 335 -0.86 -1.97 -2.13
CA TYR A 335 -0.48 -0.67 -1.62
C TYR A 335 0.07 0.25 -2.72
N TYR A 336 0.98 -0.24 -3.55
CA TYR A 336 1.62 0.49 -4.63
C TYR A 336 0.61 0.95 -5.69
N ASN A 337 -0.26 0.04 -6.11
CA ASN A 337 -1.22 0.30 -7.18
C ASN A 337 -2.42 1.14 -6.71
N PHE A 338 -3.00 0.87 -5.54
CA PHE A 338 -4.30 1.41 -5.16
C PHE A 338 -4.25 2.47 -4.05
N VAL A 339 -3.27 2.40 -3.15
CA VAL A 339 -3.23 3.24 -1.94
C VAL A 339 -2.22 4.37 -2.05
N ARG A 340 -1.05 4.10 -2.61
CA ARG A 340 0.05 5.05 -2.69
C ARG A 340 -0.07 5.97 -3.90
N PRO A 341 -0.23 7.32 -3.72
CA PRO A 341 -0.12 8.24 -4.84
C PRO A 341 1.32 8.29 -5.37
N HIS A 342 1.45 8.23 -6.68
CA HIS A 342 2.72 8.38 -7.37
C HIS A 342 3.04 9.87 -7.59
N MET A 343 4.21 10.34 -7.18
CA MET A 343 4.57 11.76 -7.31
C MET A 343 4.56 12.24 -8.77
N ALA A 344 5.00 11.40 -9.70
CA ALA A 344 5.06 11.74 -11.12
C ALA A 344 3.69 11.68 -11.81
N LEU A 345 2.72 10.94 -11.25
CA LEU A 345 1.38 10.81 -11.80
C LEU A 345 0.38 11.72 -11.08
N ASN A 346 0.73 12.21 -9.92
CA ASN A 346 -0.14 12.91 -8.97
C ASN A 346 -1.42 12.14 -8.57
N MET A 347 -1.45 10.84 -8.87
CA MET A 347 -2.54 9.91 -8.56
C MET A 347 -1.97 8.50 -8.32
N THR A 348 -2.84 7.53 -8.00
CA THR A 348 -2.41 6.14 -7.89
C THR A 348 -2.31 5.49 -9.28
N PRO A 349 -1.44 4.48 -9.48
CA PRO A 349 -1.40 3.72 -10.73
C PRO A 349 -2.75 3.13 -11.14
N ALA A 350 -3.55 2.65 -10.17
CA ALA A 350 -4.89 2.12 -10.42
C ALA A 350 -5.87 3.17 -10.95
N MET A 351 -5.75 4.42 -10.53
CA MET A 351 -6.53 5.53 -11.09
C MET A 351 -6.05 5.86 -12.51
N MET A 352 -4.74 5.86 -12.73
CA MET A 352 -4.16 6.17 -14.03
C MET A 352 -4.52 5.14 -15.11
N ILE A 353 -4.63 3.85 -14.73
CA ILE A 353 -5.02 2.76 -15.64
C ILE A 353 -6.54 2.61 -15.77
N GLY A 354 -7.34 3.34 -14.99
CA GLY A 354 -8.79 3.36 -15.08
C GLY A 354 -9.54 2.29 -14.27
N VAL A 355 -8.84 1.48 -13.46
CA VAL A 355 -9.49 0.45 -12.60
C VAL A 355 -9.96 1.01 -11.25
N ALA A 356 -9.63 2.24 -10.95
CA ALA A 356 -10.12 2.95 -9.77
C ALA A 356 -10.50 4.38 -10.14
N ASN A 357 -11.73 4.79 -9.79
CA ASN A 357 -12.22 6.16 -10.04
C ASN A 357 -11.71 7.16 -9.00
N GLU A 358 -11.24 6.68 -7.85
CA GLU A 358 -10.75 7.47 -6.74
C GLU A 358 -9.57 6.76 -6.03
N LYS A 359 -8.84 7.52 -5.26
CA LYS A 359 -7.78 6.98 -4.40
C LYS A 359 -8.40 6.16 -3.27
N TYR A 360 -8.02 4.89 -3.16
CA TYR A 360 -8.40 4.07 -2.03
C TYR A 360 -7.46 4.29 -0.83
N ASP A 361 -8.00 4.20 0.35
CA ASP A 361 -7.28 3.81 1.55
C ASP A 361 -7.46 2.30 1.80
N TRP A 362 -6.78 1.76 2.80
CA TRP A 362 -6.91 0.34 3.11
C TRP A 362 -8.33 -0.07 3.52
N MET A 363 -9.08 0.84 4.15
CA MET A 363 -10.44 0.53 4.57
C MET A 363 -11.38 0.41 3.36
N SER A 364 -11.36 1.36 2.45
CA SER A 364 -12.18 1.35 1.24
C SER A 364 -11.80 0.20 0.31
N LEU A 365 -10.50 -0.10 0.19
CA LEU A 365 -10.01 -1.23 -0.59
C LEU A 365 -10.49 -2.58 -0.01
N ILE A 366 -10.41 -2.76 1.30
CA ILE A 366 -10.94 -3.94 1.99
C ILE A 366 -12.45 -4.09 1.79
N LYS A 367 -13.22 -3.00 1.92
CA LYS A 367 -14.66 -3.02 1.67
C LYS A 367 -15.00 -3.48 0.25
N LYS A 368 -14.29 -2.96 -0.75
CA LYS A 368 -14.45 -3.38 -2.15
C LYS A 368 -14.08 -4.83 -2.40
N SER A 369 -13.10 -5.34 -1.67
CA SER A 369 -12.63 -6.73 -1.82
C SER A 369 -13.59 -7.79 -1.29
N VAL A 370 -14.60 -7.40 -0.50
CA VAL A 370 -15.60 -8.35 0.02
C VAL A 370 -16.59 -8.70 -1.08
N LYS A 371 -16.55 -9.94 -1.57
CA LYS A 371 -17.54 -10.46 -2.52
C LYS A 371 -18.93 -10.46 -1.86
N PRO A 372 -20.00 -10.06 -2.58
CA PRO A 372 -21.37 -10.21 -2.06
C PRO A 372 -21.63 -11.69 -1.77
N ILE A 373 -22.12 -11.97 -0.57
CA ILE A 373 -22.49 -13.33 -0.18
C ILE A 373 -23.67 -13.75 -1.07
N LYS A 374 -23.48 -14.75 -1.94
CA LYS A 374 -24.58 -15.35 -2.69
C LYS A 374 -25.53 -16.00 -1.70
N HIS A 375 -26.74 -15.50 -1.58
CA HIS A 375 -27.77 -16.15 -0.79
C HIS A 375 -28.03 -17.56 -1.33
N ARG A 376 -27.75 -18.59 -0.55
CA ARG A 376 -28.43 -19.87 -0.72
C ARG A 376 -29.91 -19.59 -0.42
N LYS A 377 -30.76 -19.58 -1.43
CA LYS A 377 -32.19 -19.69 -1.22
C LYS A 377 -32.38 -20.97 -0.38
N LYS A 378 -32.96 -20.81 0.81
CA LYS A 378 -33.53 -21.95 1.53
C LYS A 378 -34.72 -22.39 0.69
N ASN A 379 -34.58 -23.54 0.03
CA ASN A 379 -35.76 -24.29 -0.43
C ASN A 379 -36.52 -24.79 0.77
#